data_7d45402eacc6f4edd9aaef96eecf0f5d
#
_entry.id   7d45402eacc6f4edd9aaef96eecf0f5d
#
_cell.length_a   1.000
_cell.length_b   1.000
_cell.length_c   1.000
_cell.angle_alpha   90.00
_cell.angle_beta   90.00
_cell.angle_gamma   90.00
#
_symmetry.space_group_name_H-M   'P 1'
#
loop_
_entity.id
_entity.type
_entity.pdbx_description
1 polymer ?
#
loop_
_entity_poly.entity_id
_entity_poly.type
_entity_poly.pdbx_seq_one_letter_code
_entity_poly.pdbx_strand_id
1 'polypeptide(L)'
;AAYLMIAKEQYSDKKYAGFYNVGPDESDCITTGTLVDTFCNKWGEGLSWINKYDGGPHEANFLKLDCSKLKTTFGWKPRWNFDTAIEKSVEWSKVYAAGGDAVACMDKEIEEFFA
;
A
#
# COMPACT_ATOMS: atom_id res chain seq x y z
N ALA A 1 -8.03 5.66 1.79
CA ALA A 1 -8.56 6.82 1.03
C ALA A 1 -9.42 6.37 -0.15
N ALA A 2 -8.92 5.52 -1.08
CA ALA A 2 -9.67 5.14 -2.29
C ALA A 2 -11.04 4.51 -1.99
N TYR A 3 -11.12 3.55 -1.07
CA TYR A 3 -12.39 2.91 -0.71
C TYR A 3 -13.41 3.91 -0.14
N LEU A 4 -12.97 4.84 0.70
CA LEU A 4 -13.87 5.87 1.25
C LEU A 4 -14.36 6.83 0.16
N MET A 5 -13.48 7.21 -0.77
CA MET A 5 -13.86 8.03 -1.92
C MET A 5 -14.89 7.29 -2.79
N ILE A 6 -14.65 6.04 -3.15
CA ILE A 6 -15.58 5.23 -3.95
C ILE A 6 -16.92 5.11 -3.24
N ALA A 7 -16.93 4.78 -1.95
CA ALA A 7 -18.16 4.64 -1.17
C ALA A 7 -18.96 5.95 -1.13
N LYS A 8 -18.30 7.08 -0.94
CA LYS A 8 -18.93 8.41 -0.96
C LYS A 8 -19.59 8.71 -2.31
N GLU A 9 -18.87 8.48 -3.40
CA GLU A 9 -19.39 8.75 -4.75
C GLU A 9 -20.54 7.80 -5.11
N GLN A 10 -20.44 6.53 -4.76
CA GLN A 10 -21.53 5.55 -4.97
C GLN A 10 -22.77 5.88 -4.13
N TYR A 11 -22.59 6.40 -2.92
CA TYR A 11 -23.71 6.86 -2.10
C TYR A 11 -24.41 8.09 -2.72
N SER A 12 -23.64 9.00 -3.30
CA SER A 12 -24.12 10.23 -3.90
C SER A 12 -24.83 10.03 -5.24
N ASP A 13 -24.35 9.10 -6.08
CA ASP A 13 -24.92 8.86 -7.41
C ASP A 13 -24.75 7.40 -7.84
N LYS A 14 -25.89 6.74 -8.11
CA LYS A 14 -25.95 5.34 -8.54
C LYS A 14 -25.16 5.05 -9.83
N LYS A 15 -24.85 6.05 -10.65
CA LYS A 15 -24.01 5.87 -11.86
C LYS A 15 -22.61 5.35 -11.55
N TYR A 16 -22.13 5.59 -10.33
CA TYR A 16 -20.82 5.10 -9.86
C TYR A 16 -20.87 3.68 -9.28
N ALA A 17 -22.06 3.05 -9.23
CA ALA A 17 -22.19 1.67 -8.78
C ALA A 17 -21.36 0.72 -9.65
N GLY A 18 -20.61 -0.19 -9.03
CA GLY A 18 -19.79 -1.16 -9.75
C GLY A 18 -18.55 -1.58 -8.99
N PHE A 19 -17.70 -2.34 -9.68
CA PHE A 19 -16.46 -2.87 -9.14
C PHE A 19 -15.27 -2.08 -9.68
N TYR A 20 -14.33 -1.79 -8.81
CA TYR A 20 -13.13 -1.03 -9.11
C TYR A 20 -11.91 -1.72 -8.51
N ASN A 21 -10.88 -1.93 -9.31
CA ASN A 21 -9.59 -2.36 -8.82
C ASN A 21 -8.86 -1.14 -8.23
N VAL A 22 -8.23 -1.34 -7.09
CA VAL A 22 -7.39 -0.34 -6.43
C VAL A 22 -5.99 -0.92 -6.26
N GLY A 23 -5.01 -0.27 -6.83
CA GLY A 23 -3.61 -0.71 -6.78
C GLY A 23 -2.65 0.44 -7.04
N PRO A 24 -1.35 0.19 -6.92
CA PRO A 24 -0.32 1.18 -7.18
C PRO A 24 -0.28 1.61 -8.65
N ASP A 25 0.48 2.64 -8.94
CA ASP A 25 0.86 2.96 -10.32
C ASP A 25 1.78 1.89 -10.89
N GLU A 26 1.87 1.81 -12.22
CA GLU A 26 2.67 0.78 -12.90
C GLU A 26 4.14 0.83 -12.51
N SER A 27 4.68 2.03 -12.35
CA SER A 27 6.05 2.27 -11.89
C SER A 27 6.35 1.74 -10.49
N ASP A 28 5.31 1.57 -9.67
CA ASP A 28 5.41 1.09 -8.29
C ASP A 28 5.10 -0.42 -8.16
N CYS A 29 4.87 -1.11 -9.28
CA CYS A 29 4.73 -2.56 -9.30
C CYS A 29 6.12 -3.21 -9.23
N ILE A 30 6.46 -3.71 -8.07
CA ILE A 30 7.78 -4.31 -7.76
C ILE A 30 7.65 -5.77 -7.37
N THR A 31 8.78 -6.49 -7.35
CA THR A 31 8.81 -7.87 -6.86
C THR A 31 8.70 -7.93 -5.34
N THR A 32 8.23 -9.06 -4.82
CA THR A 32 8.21 -9.32 -3.37
C THR A 32 9.61 -9.21 -2.75
N GLY A 33 10.65 -9.70 -3.45
CA GLY A 33 12.03 -9.57 -3.00
C GLY A 33 12.43 -8.11 -2.82
N THR A 34 12.18 -7.26 -3.82
CA THR A 34 12.46 -5.82 -3.75
C THR A 34 11.70 -5.14 -2.59
N LEU A 35 10.43 -5.54 -2.36
CA LEU A 35 9.64 -5.02 -1.26
C LEU A 35 10.27 -5.34 0.09
N VAL A 36 10.65 -6.60 0.30
CA VAL A 36 11.25 -7.05 1.57
C VAL A 36 12.64 -6.44 1.77
N ASP A 37 13.46 -6.35 0.72
CA ASP A 37 14.76 -5.67 0.77
C ASP A 37 14.60 -4.20 1.19
N THR A 38 13.64 -3.48 0.61
CA THR A 38 13.38 -2.09 0.95
C THR A 38 12.91 -1.96 2.40
N PHE A 39 12.02 -2.83 2.85
CA PHE A 39 11.57 -2.86 4.24
C PHE A 39 12.74 -3.08 5.22
N CYS A 40 13.58 -4.09 4.97
CA CYS A 40 14.74 -4.39 5.80
C CYS A 40 15.74 -3.22 5.85
N ASN A 41 16.01 -2.59 4.70
CA ASN A 41 16.89 -1.44 4.60
C ASN A 41 16.37 -0.23 5.38
N LYS A 42 15.06 0.08 5.27
CA LYS A 42 14.43 1.17 6.02
C LYS A 42 14.29 0.85 7.51
N TRP A 43 14.12 -0.41 7.87
CA TRP A 43 14.16 -0.83 9.26
C TRP A 43 15.55 -0.58 9.86
N GLY A 44 16.61 -0.92 9.15
CA GLY A 44 17.98 -0.81 9.62
C GLY A 44 18.32 -1.89 10.66
N GLU A 45 19.25 -1.58 11.58
CA GLU A 45 19.65 -2.44 12.71
C GLU A 45 20.13 -3.85 12.29
N GLY A 46 20.56 -4.01 11.02
CA GLY A 46 21.00 -5.30 10.48
C GLY A 46 19.87 -6.27 10.19
N LEU A 47 18.61 -5.80 10.14
CA LEU A 47 17.48 -6.65 9.76
C LEU A 47 17.71 -7.24 8.37
N SER A 48 17.54 -8.54 8.24
CA SER A 48 17.69 -9.28 6.99
C SER A 48 16.63 -10.37 6.90
N TRP A 49 16.42 -10.87 5.71
CA TRP A 49 15.47 -11.95 5.46
C TRP A 49 16.12 -13.09 4.66
N ILE A 50 15.49 -14.25 4.70
CA ILE A 50 15.89 -15.41 3.92
C ILE A 50 14.68 -15.92 3.13
N ASN A 51 14.88 -16.21 1.87
CA ASN A 51 13.86 -16.87 1.05
C ASN A 51 13.89 -18.38 1.35
N LYS A 52 12.81 -18.90 1.93
CA LYS A 52 12.61 -20.34 2.13
C LYS A 52 11.55 -20.83 1.16
N TYR A 53 11.98 -21.44 0.08
CA TYR A 53 11.07 -22.11 -0.84
C TYR A 53 10.59 -23.43 -0.20
N ASP A 54 9.28 -23.58 -0.06
CA ASP A 54 8.64 -24.73 0.58
C ASP A 54 8.21 -25.84 -0.40
N GLY A 55 8.47 -25.66 -1.71
CA GLY A 55 8.04 -26.60 -2.76
C GLY A 55 6.57 -26.50 -3.13
N GLY A 56 5.85 -25.51 -2.60
CA GLY A 56 4.43 -25.25 -2.92
C GLY A 56 4.20 -24.85 -4.38
N PRO A 57 2.95 -24.86 -4.85
CA PRO A 57 2.62 -24.42 -6.19
C PRO A 57 3.06 -22.97 -6.41
N HIS A 58 3.71 -22.75 -7.54
CA HIS A 58 4.17 -21.42 -7.93
C HIS A 58 2.94 -20.50 -8.12
N GLU A 59 2.82 -19.44 -7.33
CA GLU A 59 1.89 -18.36 -7.65
C GLU A 59 2.31 -17.69 -8.97
N ALA A 60 1.35 -17.00 -9.61
CA ALA A 60 1.62 -16.30 -10.86
C ALA A 60 2.89 -15.45 -10.75
N ASN A 61 3.79 -15.57 -11.71
CA ASN A 61 5.07 -14.83 -11.75
C ASN A 61 4.88 -13.32 -11.68
N PHE A 62 3.68 -12.83 -11.99
CA PHE A 62 3.34 -11.43 -11.97
C PHE A 62 1.83 -11.24 -11.77
N LEU A 63 1.43 -10.58 -10.69
CA LEU A 63 0.05 -10.19 -10.43
C LEU A 63 -0.04 -8.67 -10.44
N LYS A 64 -0.75 -8.11 -11.41
CA LYS A 64 -0.97 -6.68 -11.56
C LYS A 64 -2.45 -6.41 -11.76
N LEU A 65 -2.97 -5.40 -11.03
CA LEU A 65 -4.34 -4.95 -11.18
C LEU A 65 -4.42 -3.82 -12.20
N ASP A 66 -5.34 -3.95 -13.15
CA ASP A 66 -5.71 -2.83 -14.01
C ASP A 66 -6.65 -1.88 -13.25
N CYS A 67 -6.12 -0.70 -12.91
CA CYS A 67 -6.84 0.35 -12.20
C CYS A 67 -7.38 1.46 -13.12
N SER A 68 -7.37 1.26 -14.43
CA SER A 68 -7.77 2.26 -15.42
C SER A 68 -9.19 2.77 -15.19
N LYS A 69 -10.14 1.89 -14.86
CA LYS A 69 -11.52 2.28 -14.56
C LYS A 69 -11.61 3.23 -13.36
N LEU A 70 -10.87 2.95 -12.28
CA LEU A 70 -10.82 3.83 -11.11
C LEU A 70 -10.26 5.20 -11.47
N LYS A 71 -9.16 5.22 -12.20
CA LYS A 71 -8.46 6.44 -12.63
C LYS A 71 -9.33 7.30 -13.54
N THR A 72 -9.98 6.70 -14.54
CA THR A 72 -10.82 7.43 -15.50
C THR A 72 -12.14 7.92 -14.89
N THR A 73 -12.73 7.13 -13.98
CA THR A 73 -14.03 7.49 -13.38
C THR A 73 -13.90 8.58 -12.33
N PHE A 74 -12.86 8.51 -11.49
CA PHE A 74 -12.73 9.39 -10.32
C PHE A 74 -11.50 10.31 -10.37
N GLY A 75 -10.68 10.24 -11.41
CA GLY A 75 -9.40 10.97 -11.45
C GLY A 75 -8.43 10.56 -10.36
N TRP A 76 -8.64 9.35 -9.80
CA TRP A 76 -7.85 8.89 -8.65
C TRP A 76 -6.39 8.66 -9.02
N LYS A 77 -5.50 9.01 -8.09
CA LYS A 77 -4.06 8.71 -8.14
C LYS A 77 -3.58 8.31 -6.76
N PRO A 78 -2.64 7.35 -6.65
CA PRO A 78 -1.92 7.13 -5.41
C PRO A 78 -1.23 8.43 -4.98
N ARG A 79 -1.35 8.80 -3.71
CA ARG A 79 -0.63 9.96 -3.16
C ARG A 79 0.78 9.60 -2.75
N TRP A 80 0.95 8.43 -2.17
CA TRP A 80 2.24 7.88 -1.81
C TRP A 80 2.69 6.87 -2.84
N ASN A 81 3.94 6.95 -3.23
CA ASN A 81 4.61 5.92 -4.02
C ASN A 81 5.00 4.74 -3.11
N PHE A 82 5.52 3.69 -3.73
CA PHE A 82 5.99 2.49 -3.04
C PHE A 82 6.97 2.80 -1.90
N ASP A 83 7.98 3.62 -2.15
CA ASP A 83 9.04 3.90 -1.18
C ASP A 83 8.51 4.60 0.08
N THR A 84 7.66 5.62 -0.10
CA THR A 84 6.97 6.31 0.99
C THR A 84 6.03 5.36 1.75
N ALA A 85 5.27 4.51 1.05
CA ALA A 85 4.36 3.57 1.70
C ALA A 85 5.11 2.58 2.60
N ILE A 86 6.26 2.05 2.16
CA ILE A 86 7.10 1.17 2.98
C ILE A 86 7.71 1.93 4.14
N GLU A 87 8.15 3.17 3.96
CA GLU A 87 8.68 4.02 5.03
C GLU A 87 7.66 4.20 6.15
N LYS A 88 6.42 4.55 5.82
CA LYS A 88 5.33 4.69 6.79
C LYS A 88 5.01 3.37 7.49
N SER A 89 5.01 2.27 6.75
CA SER A 89 4.82 0.94 7.34
C SER A 89 5.93 0.58 8.35
N VAL A 90 7.17 0.97 8.07
CA VAL A 90 8.31 0.77 8.99
C VAL A 90 8.20 1.69 10.21
N GLU A 91 7.88 2.98 10.05
CA GLU A 91 7.65 3.91 11.17
C GLU A 91 6.62 3.35 12.14
N TRP A 92 5.44 2.98 11.63
CA TRP A 92 4.38 2.38 12.43
C TRP A 92 4.82 1.09 13.11
N SER A 93 5.48 0.20 12.38
CA SER A 93 5.92 -1.10 12.91
C SER A 93 6.94 -0.94 14.05
N LYS A 94 7.86 0.02 13.96
CA LYS A 94 8.83 0.33 15.01
C LYS A 94 8.15 0.88 16.26
N VAL A 95 7.19 1.80 16.10
CA VAL A 95 6.40 2.33 17.23
C VAL A 95 5.65 1.21 17.92
N TYR A 96 4.98 0.35 17.15
CA TYR A 96 4.24 -0.79 17.69
C TYR A 96 5.16 -1.78 18.41
N ALA A 97 6.28 -2.16 17.82
CA ALA A 97 7.23 -3.10 18.41
C ALA A 97 7.87 -2.58 19.72
N ALA A 98 8.05 -1.26 19.80
CA ALA A 98 8.56 -0.59 21.01
C ALA A 98 7.49 -0.40 22.10
N GLY A 99 6.24 -0.82 21.88
CA GLY A 99 5.11 -0.58 22.80
C GLY A 99 4.70 0.90 22.88
N GLY A 100 5.00 1.70 21.85
CA GLY A 100 4.64 3.10 21.75
C GLY A 100 3.18 3.32 21.34
N ASP A 101 2.79 4.57 21.20
CA ASP A 101 1.43 4.96 20.81
C ASP A 101 1.22 4.80 19.30
N ALA A 102 0.80 3.59 18.88
CA ALA A 102 0.52 3.28 17.48
C ALA A 102 -0.66 4.08 16.92
N VAL A 103 -1.60 4.51 17.76
CA VAL A 103 -2.76 5.32 17.34
C VAL A 103 -2.30 6.73 16.98
N ALA A 104 -1.50 7.36 17.85
CA ALA A 104 -0.92 8.68 17.54
C ALA A 104 -0.03 8.66 16.29
N CYS A 105 0.71 7.55 16.07
CA CYS A 105 1.47 7.36 14.83
C CYS A 105 0.56 7.31 13.60
N MET A 106 -0.53 6.55 13.65
CA MET A 106 -1.50 6.47 12.55
C MET A 106 -2.19 7.82 12.29
N ASP A 107 -2.58 8.55 13.33
CA ASP A 107 -3.21 9.85 13.19
C ASP A 107 -2.27 10.85 12.48
N LYS A 108 -1.00 10.88 12.88
CA LYS A 108 0.03 11.67 12.21
C LYS A 108 0.17 11.29 10.72
N GLU A 109 0.24 10.00 10.41
CA GLU A 109 0.36 9.53 9.04
C GLU A 109 -0.87 9.87 8.19
N ILE A 110 -2.08 9.84 8.79
CA ILE A 110 -3.32 10.27 8.14
C ILE A 110 -3.26 11.77 7.81
N GLU A 111 -2.82 12.60 8.74
CA GLU A 111 -2.64 14.04 8.52
C GLU A 111 -1.63 14.30 7.37
N GLU A 112 -0.47 13.66 7.41
CA GLU A 112 0.55 13.75 6.35
C GLU A 112 0.02 13.28 4.98
N PHE A 113 -0.81 12.22 4.96
CA PHE A 113 -1.42 11.73 3.73
C PHE A 113 -2.37 12.74 3.10
N PHE A 114 -3.05 13.57 3.89
CA PHE A 114 -4.03 14.54 3.40
C PHE A 114 -3.47 15.97 3.23
N ALA A 115 -2.27 16.23 3.75
CA ALA A 115 -1.59 17.50 3.53
C ALA A 115 -1.15 17.65 2.06
#